data_d4bd9768cb16b821698abe4ac0ac5bc0
#
_entry.id   d4bd9768cb16b821698abe4ac0ac5bc0
#
_cell.length_a   1.000
_cell.length_b   1.000
_cell.length_c   1.000
_cell.angle_alpha   90.00
_cell.angle_beta   90.00
_cell.angle_gamma   90.00
#
_symmetry.space_group_name_H-M   'P 1'
#
loop_
_entity.id
_entity.type
_entity.pdbx_description
1 polymer ?
#
loop_
_entity_poly.entity_id
_entity_poly.type
_entity_poly.pdbx_seq_one_letter_code
_entity_poly.pdbx_strand_id
1 'polypeptide(L)'
;MNISELNLTELESKTLTAFTDCLYAEPGYSDVDVSDISECTGISTKSIRGALGSLVKKGVVTINKNDGGYDIIDLNVRYWHLVNESWAEEAEYILKNN
;
A
#
# COMPACT_ATOMS: atom_id res chain seq x y z
N MET A 1 -3.67 6.10 10.05
CA MET A 1 -4.54 5.94 8.87
C MET A 1 -5.85 5.30 9.28
N ASN A 2 -6.98 5.83 8.80
CA ASN A 2 -8.28 5.24 9.06
C ASN A 2 -8.69 4.32 7.92
N ILE A 3 -8.39 3.05 8.06
CA ILE A 3 -8.69 2.04 7.03
C ILE A 3 -10.08 1.44 7.14
N SER A 4 -10.84 1.80 8.16
CA SER A 4 -12.20 1.28 8.34
C SER A 4 -13.14 1.65 7.19
N GLU A 5 -12.86 2.75 6.50
CA GLU A 5 -13.64 3.21 5.35
C GLU A 5 -13.45 2.32 4.11
N LEU A 6 -12.40 1.51 4.07
CA LEU A 6 -12.06 0.69 2.91
C LEU A 6 -12.73 -0.68 2.90
N ASN A 7 -13.43 -1.02 3.97
CA ASN A 7 -14.15 -2.30 4.10
C ASN A 7 -13.25 -3.51 3.82
N LEU A 8 -12.13 -3.58 4.55
CA LEU A 8 -11.12 -4.62 4.36
C LEU A 8 -11.32 -5.80 5.30
N THR A 9 -10.83 -6.96 4.91
CA THR A 9 -10.71 -8.10 5.82
C THR A 9 -9.62 -7.82 6.86
N GLU A 10 -9.59 -8.63 7.93
CA GLU A 10 -8.57 -8.47 8.96
C GLU A 10 -7.15 -8.61 8.39
N LEU A 11 -6.93 -9.59 7.52
CA LEU A 11 -5.62 -9.81 6.90
C LEU A 11 -5.24 -8.65 5.97
N GLU A 12 -6.17 -8.17 5.17
CA GLU A 12 -5.95 -6.99 4.33
C GLU A 12 -5.61 -5.75 5.16
N SER A 13 -6.33 -5.56 6.27
CA SER A 13 -6.09 -4.43 7.17
C SER A 13 -4.70 -4.49 7.80
N LYS A 14 -4.29 -5.65 8.28
CA LYS A 14 -2.95 -5.85 8.87
C LYS A 14 -1.84 -5.60 7.85
N THR A 15 -2.04 -6.11 6.64
CA THR A 15 -1.08 -5.94 5.55
C THR A 15 -0.94 -4.47 5.16
N LEU A 16 -2.07 -3.80 4.97
CA LEU A 16 -2.09 -2.39 4.58
C LEU A 16 -1.52 -1.50 5.69
N THR A 17 -1.89 -1.75 6.94
CA THR A 17 -1.39 -0.98 8.09
C THR A 17 0.14 -1.11 8.20
N ALA A 18 0.68 -2.31 8.08
CA ALA A 18 2.13 -2.50 8.11
C ALA A 18 2.81 -1.74 6.97
N PHE A 19 2.24 -1.80 5.78
CA PHE A 19 2.77 -1.08 4.63
C PHE A 19 2.76 0.43 4.86
N THR A 20 1.62 0.99 5.24
CA THR A 20 1.47 2.45 5.34
C THR A 20 2.07 3.05 6.60
N ASP A 21 1.92 2.39 7.73
CA ASP A 21 2.34 2.95 9.02
C ASP A 21 3.80 2.68 9.36
N CYS A 22 4.35 1.59 8.86
CA CYS A 22 5.71 1.16 9.21
C CYS A 22 6.73 1.36 8.09
N LEU A 23 6.32 1.30 6.85
CA LEU A 23 7.25 1.17 5.72
C LEU A 23 7.15 2.28 4.67
N TYR A 24 5.95 2.77 4.42
CA TYR A 24 5.72 3.73 3.34
C TYR A 24 6.00 5.16 3.80
N ALA A 25 7.14 5.69 3.39
CA ALA A 25 7.65 6.97 3.90
C ALA A 25 7.32 8.18 3.02
N GLU A 26 7.22 7.99 1.69
CA GLU A 26 7.05 9.09 0.74
C GLU A 26 6.06 8.73 -0.35
N PRO A 27 5.15 9.65 -0.74
CA PRO A 27 4.19 9.38 -1.80
C PRO A 27 4.89 9.25 -3.16
N GLY A 28 4.49 8.26 -3.94
CA GLY A 28 5.06 8.03 -5.27
C GLY A 28 6.41 7.33 -5.29
N TYR A 29 7.00 7.10 -4.13
CA TYR A 29 8.27 6.38 -3.99
C TYR A 29 8.13 5.26 -2.98
N SER A 30 8.12 4.04 -3.46
CA SER A 30 8.08 2.88 -2.59
C SER A 30 9.22 1.94 -2.94
N ASP A 31 9.91 1.47 -1.92
CA ASP A 31 10.89 0.38 -2.02
C ASP A 31 10.40 -0.84 -1.25
N VAL A 32 9.13 -0.86 -0.89
CA VAL A 32 8.53 -1.91 -0.06
C VAL A 32 8.14 -3.11 -0.91
N ASP A 33 8.59 -4.27 -0.53
CA ASP A 33 8.19 -5.54 -1.16
C ASP A 33 7.46 -6.46 -0.17
N VAL A 34 7.06 -7.62 -0.65
CA VAL A 34 6.32 -8.60 0.18
C VAL A 34 7.15 -9.05 1.39
N SER A 35 8.46 -9.23 1.20
CA SER A 35 9.34 -9.67 2.30
C SER A 35 9.37 -8.66 3.44
N ASP A 36 9.39 -7.37 3.11
CA ASP A 36 9.39 -6.31 4.11
C ASP A 36 8.15 -6.36 4.98
N ILE A 37 6.99 -6.56 4.38
CA ILE A 37 5.72 -6.66 5.11
C ILE A 37 5.71 -7.94 5.97
N SER A 38 6.19 -9.04 5.42
CA SER A 38 6.25 -10.31 6.14
C SER A 38 7.15 -10.19 7.39
N GLU A 39 8.31 -9.57 7.25
CA GLU A 39 9.21 -9.34 8.38
C GLU A 39 8.58 -8.44 9.45
N CYS A 40 7.89 -7.39 9.01
CA CYS A 40 7.26 -6.43 9.92
C CYS A 40 6.10 -7.05 10.70
N THR A 41 5.34 -7.94 10.09
CA THR A 41 4.09 -8.48 10.67
C THR A 41 4.22 -9.88 11.26
N GLY A 42 5.23 -10.64 10.85
CA GLY A 42 5.32 -12.07 11.18
C GLY A 42 4.36 -12.95 10.38
N ILE A 43 3.64 -12.37 9.41
CA ILE A 43 2.72 -13.11 8.56
C ILE A 43 3.49 -13.68 7.37
N SER A 44 3.16 -14.91 6.94
CA SER A 44 3.88 -15.55 5.84
C SER A 44 3.76 -14.76 4.53
N THR A 45 4.78 -14.84 3.68
CA THR A 45 4.77 -14.17 2.37
C THR A 45 3.60 -14.64 1.51
N LYS A 46 3.22 -15.91 1.61
CA LYS A 46 2.09 -16.46 0.88
C LYS A 46 0.79 -15.73 1.26
N SER A 47 0.55 -15.55 2.56
CA SER A 47 -0.65 -14.85 3.05
C SER A 47 -0.64 -13.37 2.66
N ILE A 48 0.55 -12.73 2.77
CA ILE A 48 0.70 -11.33 2.35
C ILE A 48 0.41 -11.17 0.85
N ARG A 49 0.90 -12.07 0.01
CA ARG A 49 0.60 -12.03 -1.44
C ARG A 49 -0.89 -12.15 -1.73
N GLY A 50 -1.58 -13.01 -1.01
CA GLY A 50 -3.03 -13.16 -1.14
C GLY A 50 -3.77 -11.88 -0.77
N ALA A 51 -3.40 -11.28 0.36
CA ALA A 51 -3.98 -10.01 0.81
C ALA A 51 -3.70 -8.88 -0.19
N LEU A 52 -2.46 -8.79 -0.69
CA LEU A 52 -2.10 -7.77 -1.68
C LEU A 52 -2.88 -7.96 -2.99
N GLY A 53 -3.06 -9.19 -3.44
CA GLY A 53 -3.87 -9.47 -4.62
C GLY A 53 -5.30 -8.94 -4.47
N SER A 54 -5.88 -9.11 -3.29
CA SER A 54 -7.21 -8.57 -2.98
C SER A 54 -7.21 -7.05 -2.94
N LEU A 55 -6.17 -6.45 -2.34
CA LEU A 55 -6.04 -4.99 -2.28
C LEU A 55 -5.86 -4.36 -3.67
N VAL A 56 -5.16 -5.05 -4.56
CA VAL A 56 -5.03 -4.62 -5.96
C VAL A 56 -6.40 -4.64 -6.64
N LYS A 57 -7.18 -5.69 -6.45
CA LYS A 57 -8.53 -5.80 -7.02
C LYS A 57 -9.46 -4.70 -6.50
N LYS A 58 -9.28 -4.29 -5.25
CA LYS A 58 -10.05 -3.20 -4.64
C LYS A 58 -9.53 -1.81 -5.04
N GLY A 59 -8.43 -1.74 -5.79
CA GLY A 59 -7.86 -0.48 -6.23
C GLY A 59 -7.11 0.29 -5.16
N VAL A 60 -6.75 -0.35 -4.05
CA VAL A 60 -6.07 0.31 -2.93
C VAL A 60 -4.57 0.42 -3.16
N VAL A 61 -3.95 -0.63 -3.70
CA VAL A 61 -2.52 -0.64 -4.01
C VAL A 61 -2.29 -1.09 -5.43
N THR A 62 -1.10 -0.79 -5.94
CA THR A 62 -0.60 -1.33 -7.20
C THR A 62 0.69 -2.10 -6.92
N ILE A 63 0.99 -3.09 -7.75
CA ILE A 63 2.21 -3.86 -7.64
C ILE A 63 2.98 -3.73 -8.94
N ASN A 64 4.23 -3.27 -8.86
CA ASN A 64 5.10 -3.07 -10.01
C ASN A 64 6.37 -3.89 -9.84
N LYS A 65 6.81 -4.55 -10.89
CA LYS A 65 8.10 -5.25 -10.87
C LYS A 65 9.21 -4.27 -11.21
N ASN A 66 10.27 -4.30 -10.42
CA ASN A 66 11.46 -3.52 -10.74
C ASN A 66 12.44 -4.38 -11.57
N ASP A 67 13.56 -3.77 -11.98
CA ASP A 67 14.58 -4.45 -12.79
C ASP A 67 15.23 -5.64 -12.10
N GLY A 68 15.18 -5.70 -10.77
CA GLY A 68 15.68 -6.81 -9.98
C GLY A 68 14.71 -7.97 -9.83
N GLY A 69 13.50 -7.85 -10.38
CA GLY A 69 12.47 -8.88 -10.28
C GLY A 69 11.68 -8.87 -9.00
N TYR A 70 11.84 -7.83 -8.17
CA TYR A 70 11.06 -7.65 -6.95
C TYR A 70 9.72 -7.01 -7.24
N ASP A 71 8.68 -7.45 -6.52
CA ASP A 71 7.36 -6.84 -6.61
C ASP A 71 7.29 -5.67 -5.64
N ILE A 72 7.32 -4.45 -6.17
CA ILE A 72 7.26 -3.22 -5.39
C ILE A 72 5.80 -2.79 -5.25
N ILE A 73 5.42 -2.49 -4.02
CA ILE A 73 4.04 -2.15 -3.66
C ILE A 73 3.90 -0.65 -3.54
N ASP A 74 2.90 -0.07 -4.21
CA ASP A 74 2.60 1.35 -4.12
C ASP A 74 1.15 1.57 -3.71
N LEU A 75 0.92 2.63 -2.94
CA LEU A 75 -0.43 3.03 -2.55
C LEU A 75 -1.06 3.85 -3.68
N ASN A 76 -2.32 3.54 -4.01
CA ASN A 76 -3.07 4.32 -4.98
C ASN A 76 -3.16 5.77 -4.49
N VAL A 77 -2.92 6.72 -5.38
CA VAL A 77 -2.92 8.16 -5.07
C VAL A 77 -4.20 8.63 -4.39
N ARG A 78 -5.32 8.00 -4.66
CA ARG A 78 -6.61 8.29 -4.00
C ARG A 78 -6.57 8.16 -2.50
N TYR A 79 -5.66 7.34 -1.97
CA TYR A 79 -5.59 7.01 -0.55
C TYR A 79 -4.39 7.62 0.16
N TRP A 80 -3.60 8.44 -0.53
CA TRP A 80 -2.43 9.09 0.08
C TRP A 80 -2.80 9.92 1.31
N HIS A 81 -3.94 10.59 1.27
CA HIS A 81 -4.42 11.42 2.40
C HIS A 81 -4.67 10.61 3.68
N LEU A 82 -4.94 9.30 3.54
CA LEU A 82 -5.17 8.42 4.69
C LEU A 82 -3.87 8.13 5.45
N VAL A 83 -2.73 8.26 4.77
CA VAL A 83 -1.41 8.06 5.38
C VAL A 83 -0.92 9.36 6.00
N ASN A 84 -1.03 10.45 5.27
CA ASN A 84 -0.56 11.76 5.72
C ASN A 84 -1.41 12.83 5.05
N GLU A 85 -2.12 13.63 5.86
CA GLU A 85 -2.99 14.68 5.36
C GLU A 85 -2.26 15.71 4.50
N SER A 86 -0.97 15.94 4.76
CA SER A 86 -0.17 16.87 3.94
C SER A 86 0.00 16.42 2.49
N TRP A 87 -0.24 15.14 2.22
CA TRP A 87 -0.15 14.58 0.87
C TRP A 87 -1.44 14.81 0.05
N ALA A 88 -2.50 15.27 0.69
CA ALA A 88 -3.79 15.45 0.02
C ALA A 88 -3.74 16.45 -1.13
N GLU A 89 -3.02 17.56 -0.99
CA GLU A 89 -2.85 18.56 -2.05
C GLU A 89 -2.15 18.00 -3.27
N GLU A 90 -1.05 17.29 -3.05
CA GLU A 90 -0.29 16.66 -4.11
C GLU A 90 -1.11 15.60 -4.82
N ALA A 91 -1.83 14.78 -4.05
CA ALA A 91 -2.72 13.77 -4.60
C ALA A 91 -3.83 14.39 -5.45
N GLU A 92 -4.44 15.47 -4.97
CA GLU A 92 -5.49 16.18 -5.69
C GLU A 92 -4.97 16.73 -7.01
N TYR A 93 -3.78 17.30 -7.01
CA TYR A 93 -3.14 17.80 -8.22
C TYR A 93 -2.95 16.69 -9.25
N ILE A 94 -2.44 15.54 -8.83
CA ILE A 94 -2.22 14.39 -9.72
C ILE A 94 -3.55 13.88 -10.28
N LEU A 95 -4.58 13.76 -9.45
CA LEU A 95 -5.89 13.27 -9.87
C LEU A 95 -6.59 14.19 -10.85
N LYS A 96 -6.39 15.51 -10.71
CA LYS A 96 -6.99 16.50 -11.62
C LYS A 96 -6.29 16.56 -12.96
N ASN A 97 -5.01 16.24 -13.03
CA ASN A 97 -4.19 16.38 -14.23
C ASN A 97 -3.99 15.07 -15.00
N ASN A 98 -4.69 14.05 -14.61
CA ASN A 98 -4.71 12.76 -15.30
C ASN A 98 -6.07 12.59 -16.05
#